data_f336a616b4ad17693bf8d660b6cca682
#
_entry.id   f336a616b4ad17693bf8d660b6cca682
#
_cell.length_a   1.000
_cell.length_b   1.000
_cell.length_c   1.000
_cell.angle_alpha   90.00
_cell.angle_beta   90.00
_cell.angle_gamma   90.00
#
_symmetry.space_group_name_H-M   'P 1'
#
loop_
_entity.id
_entity.type
_entity.pdbx_description
1 polymer ?
#
loop_
_entity_poly.entity_id
_entity_poly.type
_entity_poly.pdbx_seq_one_letter_code
_entity_poly.pdbx_strand_id
1 'polypeptide(L)'
;RVFAGVYMTGILPIKKYKTESALNNFIEYSMVEPVDMGQYFGFTKDEVRALAKKHGMDFDELEKWYDGYQIGDELSMFNPNSVMQAIRTRRCRSFWASTGAFDAVAHYINMNYEGLKDDIISMLAGGRCTVDPTGFRNDMSAVESKDDVLTVLIHLGYLSYNWQENECYIPNLEV
;
A
#
# COMPACT_ATOMS: atom_id res chain seq x y z
N ARG A 1 -4.73 30.67 -19.86
CA ARG A 1 -4.38 29.33 -19.33
C ARG A 1 -2.90 29.33 -18.98
N VAL A 2 -2.55 28.97 -17.74
CA VAL A 2 -1.16 28.98 -17.26
C VAL A 2 -0.52 27.60 -17.37
N PHE A 3 -1.31 26.51 -17.27
CA PHE A 3 -0.85 25.12 -17.32
C PHE A 3 -1.57 24.33 -18.41
N ALA A 4 -0.81 23.45 -19.10
CA ALA A 4 -1.37 22.50 -20.07
C ALA A 4 -1.78 21.17 -19.40
N GLY A 5 -1.17 20.84 -18.25
CA GLY A 5 -1.47 19.69 -17.42
C GLY A 5 -0.79 19.82 -16.06
N VAL A 6 -1.30 19.07 -15.08
CA VAL A 6 -0.73 19.00 -13.72
C VAL A 6 -0.69 17.53 -13.31
N TYR A 7 0.44 17.10 -12.78
CA TYR A 7 0.62 15.80 -12.15
C TYR A 7 0.97 16.02 -10.67
N MET A 8 0.23 15.39 -9.79
CA MET A 8 0.42 15.48 -8.33
C MET A 8 0.62 14.08 -7.75
N THR A 9 1.53 13.97 -6.79
CA THR A 9 1.75 12.73 -6.03
C THR A 9 1.64 13.01 -4.54
N GLY A 10 1.19 12.03 -3.78
CA GLY A 10 1.10 12.06 -2.34
C GLY A 10 1.08 10.65 -1.77
N ILE A 11 1.30 10.51 -0.46
CA ILE A 11 1.22 9.23 0.24
C ILE A 11 -0.24 8.82 0.42
N LEU A 12 -1.10 9.78 0.75
CA LEU A 12 -2.54 9.57 0.85
C LEU A 12 -3.26 10.27 -0.30
N PRO A 13 -4.40 9.75 -0.73
CA PRO A 13 -5.29 10.42 -1.65
C PRO A 13 -5.68 11.81 -1.13
N ILE A 14 -6.15 12.68 -2.05
CA ILE A 14 -6.56 14.03 -1.66
C ILE A 14 -7.76 13.97 -0.72
N LYS A 15 -7.67 14.73 0.38
CA LYS A 15 -8.75 14.81 1.37
C LYS A 15 -10.04 15.29 0.73
N LYS A 16 -11.11 14.49 0.87
CA LYS A 16 -12.46 14.84 0.38
C LYS A 16 -13.14 15.79 1.36
N TYR A 17 -13.14 17.08 1.05
CA TYR A 17 -13.96 18.06 1.75
C TYR A 17 -15.36 18.14 1.13
N LYS A 18 -16.35 18.67 1.89
CA LYS A 18 -17.74 18.86 1.46
C LYS A 18 -17.92 19.67 0.16
N THR A 19 -16.85 20.24 -0.38
CA THR A 19 -16.82 21.01 -1.63
C THR A 19 -16.24 20.16 -2.77
N GLU A 20 -16.84 19.00 -3.02
CA GLU A 20 -16.41 18.05 -4.07
C GLU A 20 -16.35 18.65 -5.48
N SER A 21 -17.03 19.76 -5.72
CA SER A 21 -17.06 20.41 -7.06
C SER A 21 -15.76 21.08 -7.47
N ALA A 22 -14.79 21.29 -6.58
CA ALA A 22 -13.56 22.01 -6.89
C ALA A 22 -12.47 21.13 -7.54
N LEU A 23 -12.57 19.81 -7.43
CA LEU A 23 -11.53 18.86 -7.89
C LEU A 23 -11.95 17.96 -9.05
N ASN A 24 -13.11 18.21 -9.68
CA ASN A 24 -13.64 17.41 -10.80
C ASN A 24 -12.78 17.41 -12.08
N ASN A 25 -11.66 18.13 -12.08
CA ASN A 25 -10.73 18.20 -13.20
C ASN A 25 -9.53 17.26 -13.07
N PHE A 26 -9.46 16.51 -11.97
CA PHE A 26 -8.38 15.53 -11.71
C PHE A 26 -8.94 14.11 -11.78
N ILE A 27 -8.15 13.22 -12.35
CA ILE A 27 -8.34 11.78 -12.20
C ILE A 27 -7.43 11.36 -11.04
N GLU A 28 -7.98 10.72 -10.03
CA GLU A 28 -7.25 10.19 -8.90
C GLU A 28 -6.96 8.71 -9.11
N TYR A 29 -5.73 8.30 -8.87
CA TYR A 29 -5.28 6.92 -8.85
C TYR A 29 -4.76 6.60 -7.46
N SER A 30 -5.21 5.51 -6.85
CA SER A 30 -4.82 5.15 -5.49
C SER A 30 -4.52 3.65 -5.36
N MET A 31 -4.03 3.23 -4.20
CA MET A 31 -3.79 1.81 -3.92
C MET A 31 -5.07 0.96 -3.94
N VAL A 32 -6.22 1.57 -3.62
CA VAL A 32 -7.54 0.89 -3.65
C VAL A 32 -8.22 1.00 -5.01
N GLU A 33 -7.90 2.03 -5.80
CA GLU A 33 -8.49 2.29 -7.11
C GLU A 33 -7.40 2.75 -8.10
N PRO A 34 -6.55 1.82 -8.59
CA PRO A 34 -5.44 2.14 -9.49
C PRO A 34 -5.87 2.36 -10.94
N VAL A 35 -7.10 2.00 -11.31
CA VAL A 35 -7.66 2.06 -12.66
C VAL A 35 -6.69 1.40 -13.67
N ASP A 36 -6.16 2.14 -14.64
CA ASP A 36 -5.21 1.69 -15.66
C ASP A 36 -3.72 1.95 -15.30
N MET A 37 -3.47 2.56 -14.14
CA MET A 37 -2.13 2.97 -13.70
C MET A 37 -1.44 1.97 -12.76
N GLY A 38 -2.06 0.82 -12.48
CA GLY A 38 -1.55 -0.16 -11.51
C GLY A 38 -0.08 -0.54 -11.72
N GLN A 39 0.34 -0.75 -12.98
CA GLN A 39 1.70 -1.12 -13.33
C GLN A 39 2.78 -0.07 -12.95
N TYR A 40 2.39 1.15 -12.60
CA TYR A 40 3.30 2.24 -12.24
C TYR A 40 3.37 2.50 -10.73
N PHE A 41 2.64 1.73 -9.91
CA PHE A 41 2.66 1.87 -8.46
C PHE A 41 3.85 1.20 -7.77
N GLY A 42 4.54 0.32 -8.48
CA GLY A 42 5.67 -0.44 -7.95
C GLY A 42 6.58 -0.97 -9.06
N PHE A 43 7.45 -1.91 -8.69
CA PHE A 43 8.18 -2.69 -9.70
C PHE A 43 7.42 -3.96 -10.04
N THR A 44 7.38 -4.30 -11.32
CA THR A 44 6.85 -5.56 -11.83
C THR A 44 7.82 -6.71 -11.57
N LYS A 45 7.31 -7.95 -11.61
CA LYS A 45 8.16 -9.16 -11.51
C LYS A 45 9.30 -9.19 -12.52
N ASP A 46 9.04 -8.77 -13.75
CA ASP A 46 10.05 -8.79 -14.80
C ASP A 46 11.15 -7.74 -14.57
N GLU A 47 10.78 -6.56 -14.08
CA GLU A 47 11.75 -5.53 -13.70
C GLU A 47 12.63 -5.99 -12.55
N VAL A 48 12.05 -6.58 -11.49
CA VAL A 48 12.83 -7.09 -10.35
C VAL A 48 13.69 -8.26 -10.74
N ARG A 49 13.20 -9.16 -11.61
CA ARG A 49 14.02 -10.27 -12.15
C ARG A 49 15.22 -9.77 -12.95
N ALA A 50 15.02 -8.73 -13.77
CA ALA A 50 16.12 -8.09 -14.50
C ALA A 50 17.13 -7.40 -13.55
N LEU A 51 16.63 -6.72 -12.51
CA LEU A 51 17.46 -6.10 -11.47
C LEU A 51 18.25 -7.14 -10.67
N ALA A 52 17.61 -8.23 -10.24
CA ALA A 52 18.23 -9.33 -9.51
C ALA A 52 19.39 -9.92 -10.32
N LYS A 53 19.12 -10.25 -11.59
CA LYS A 53 20.16 -10.75 -12.52
C LYS A 53 21.33 -9.78 -12.70
N LYS A 54 21.01 -8.50 -12.93
CA LYS A 54 22.03 -7.45 -13.14
C LYS A 54 22.93 -7.27 -11.93
N HIS A 55 22.38 -7.41 -10.73
CA HIS A 55 23.09 -7.14 -9.48
C HIS A 55 23.52 -8.41 -8.74
N GLY A 56 23.26 -9.61 -9.28
CA GLY A 56 23.64 -10.89 -8.67
C GLY A 56 22.94 -11.13 -7.34
N MET A 57 21.66 -10.76 -7.25
CA MET A 57 20.76 -11.05 -6.13
C MET A 57 19.88 -12.25 -6.46
N ASP A 58 19.45 -12.96 -5.43
CA ASP A 58 18.45 -14.03 -5.58
C ASP A 58 17.07 -13.40 -5.78
N PHE A 59 16.41 -13.76 -6.88
CA PHE A 59 15.07 -13.27 -7.19
C PHE A 59 14.02 -13.81 -6.23
N ASP A 60 14.09 -15.10 -5.87
CA ASP A 60 13.11 -15.74 -5.00
C ASP A 60 13.16 -15.15 -3.58
N GLU A 61 14.35 -14.75 -3.12
CA GLU A 61 14.50 -14.04 -1.86
C GLU A 61 13.89 -12.63 -1.95
N LEU A 62 14.12 -11.88 -3.03
CA LEU A 62 13.50 -10.57 -3.24
C LEU A 62 11.98 -10.67 -3.33
N GLU A 63 11.45 -11.69 -4.03
CA GLU A 63 10.02 -11.95 -4.14
C GLU A 63 9.39 -12.18 -2.77
N LYS A 64 9.97 -13.07 -1.97
CA LYS A 64 9.48 -13.39 -0.63
C LYS A 64 9.44 -12.18 0.31
N TRP A 65 10.41 -11.27 0.19
CA TRP A 65 10.52 -10.12 1.06
C TRP A 65 9.70 -8.91 0.62
N TYR A 66 9.51 -8.68 -0.69
CA TYR A 66 9.04 -7.37 -1.18
C TYR A 66 7.91 -7.41 -2.18
N ASP A 67 7.51 -8.59 -2.67
CA ASP A 67 6.34 -8.78 -3.55
C ASP A 67 5.03 -8.83 -2.75
N GLY A 68 3.91 -9.04 -3.44
CA GLY A 68 2.63 -9.38 -2.85
C GLY A 68 1.64 -8.22 -2.76
N TYR A 69 1.99 -7.04 -3.25
CA TYR A 69 1.02 -5.96 -3.40
C TYR A 69 0.14 -6.21 -4.62
N GLN A 70 -1.09 -6.63 -4.40
CA GLN A 70 -2.06 -6.75 -5.48
C GLN A 70 -2.54 -5.35 -5.86
N ILE A 71 -2.35 -4.98 -7.12
CA ILE A 71 -2.77 -3.69 -7.66
C ILE A 71 -3.57 -3.93 -8.94
N GLY A 72 -4.87 -3.63 -8.91
CA GLY A 72 -5.80 -4.01 -9.96
C GLY A 72 -6.09 -5.51 -9.97
N ASP A 73 -6.44 -6.06 -11.14
CA ASP A 73 -7.01 -7.41 -11.22
C ASP A 73 -6.00 -8.55 -11.00
N GLU A 74 -4.78 -8.41 -11.49
CA GLU A 74 -3.81 -9.53 -11.49
C GLU A 74 -2.36 -9.12 -11.23
N LEU A 75 -2.10 -7.84 -11.00
CA LEU A 75 -0.73 -7.37 -10.86
C LEU A 75 -0.23 -7.57 -9.42
N SER A 76 0.78 -8.43 -9.26
CA SER A 76 1.59 -8.46 -8.05
C SER A 76 2.79 -7.55 -8.23
N MET A 77 2.95 -6.59 -7.30
CA MET A 77 3.96 -5.55 -7.38
C MET A 77 4.91 -5.61 -6.20
N PHE A 78 6.15 -5.23 -6.44
CA PHE A 78 7.18 -5.09 -5.42
C PHE A 78 7.28 -3.65 -4.92
N ASN A 79 7.63 -3.48 -3.65
CA ASN A 79 8.00 -2.18 -3.11
C ASN A 79 9.34 -1.72 -3.72
N PRO A 80 9.36 -0.63 -4.53
CA PRO A 80 10.57 -0.20 -5.22
C PRO A 80 11.68 0.24 -4.27
N ASN A 81 11.34 0.95 -3.19
CA ASN A 81 12.33 1.42 -2.23
C ASN A 81 13.05 0.25 -1.56
N SER A 82 12.30 -0.76 -1.12
CA SER A 82 12.84 -1.92 -0.42
C SER A 82 13.71 -2.79 -1.33
N VAL A 83 13.26 -3.02 -2.57
CA VAL A 83 14.07 -3.71 -3.60
C VAL A 83 15.40 -2.98 -3.83
N MET A 84 15.37 -1.65 -4.02
CA MET A 84 16.58 -0.87 -4.25
C MET A 84 17.51 -0.83 -3.04
N GLN A 85 16.96 -0.79 -1.82
CA GLN A 85 17.74 -0.88 -0.58
C GLN A 85 18.39 -2.27 -0.42
N ALA A 86 17.66 -3.36 -0.73
CA ALA A 86 18.21 -4.72 -0.70
C ALA A 86 19.37 -4.85 -1.70
N ILE A 87 19.20 -4.36 -2.91
CA ILE A 87 20.28 -4.36 -3.93
C ILE A 87 21.50 -3.57 -3.45
N ARG A 88 21.28 -2.39 -2.87
CA ARG A 88 22.37 -1.53 -2.37
C ARG A 88 23.13 -2.15 -1.20
N THR A 89 22.39 -2.79 -0.27
CA THR A 89 22.98 -3.39 0.93
C THR A 89 23.40 -4.84 0.77
N ARG A 90 23.03 -5.47 -0.36
CA ARG A 90 23.24 -6.89 -0.65
C ARG A 90 22.57 -7.82 0.38
N ARG A 91 21.45 -7.38 0.99
CA ARG A 91 20.71 -8.13 2.03
C ARG A 91 19.23 -7.83 1.93
N CYS A 92 18.40 -8.86 1.99
CA CYS A 92 16.98 -8.73 2.22
C CYS A 92 16.70 -8.62 3.72
N ARG A 93 15.91 -7.62 4.10
CA ARG A 93 15.47 -7.36 5.48
C ARG A 93 14.34 -6.34 5.46
N SER A 94 13.65 -6.14 6.59
CA SER A 94 12.74 -5.00 6.72
C SER A 94 13.52 -3.68 6.74
N PHE A 95 13.13 -2.77 5.87
CA PHE A 95 13.59 -1.37 5.81
C PHE A 95 12.56 -0.42 6.42
N TRP A 96 11.37 -0.89 6.74
CA TRP A 96 10.27 -0.11 7.29
C TRP A 96 10.42 0.17 8.79
N ALA A 97 11.02 -0.74 9.53
CA ALA A 97 11.20 -0.63 10.99
C ALA A 97 11.97 0.61 11.44
N SER A 98 12.67 1.30 10.52
CA SER A 98 13.44 2.52 10.80
C SER A 98 12.71 3.81 10.41
N THR A 99 11.47 3.74 9.94
CA THR A 99 10.69 4.90 9.52
C THR A 99 9.70 5.30 10.61
N GLY A 100 9.51 6.61 10.84
CA GLY A 100 8.52 7.13 11.80
C GLY A 100 7.05 6.80 11.47
N ALA A 101 6.82 6.12 10.34
CA ALA A 101 5.51 5.63 9.95
C ALA A 101 4.98 4.55 10.91
N PHE A 102 5.87 3.78 11.56
CA PHE A 102 5.48 2.76 12.54
C PHE A 102 4.72 3.35 13.73
N ASP A 103 5.13 4.50 14.25
CA ASP A 103 4.49 5.12 15.41
C ASP A 103 3.05 5.57 15.07
N ALA A 104 2.83 6.05 13.84
CA ALA A 104 1.49 6.41 13.38
C ALA A 104 0.58 5.18 13.27
N VAL A 105 1.10 4.08 12.71
CA VAL A 105 0.37 2.81 12.60
C VAL A 105 0.03 2.23 13.97
N ALA A 106 1.00 2.22 14.90
CA ALA A 106 0.77 1.74 16.27
C ALA A 106 -0.33 2.53 16.98
N HIS A 107 -0.43 3.83 16.73
CA HIS A 107 -1.51 4.66 17.26
C HIS A 107 -2.88 4.16 16.79
N TYR A 108 -3.07 3.93 15.49
CA TYR A 108 -4.34 3.43 14.94
C TYR A 108 -4.70 2.03 15.41
N ILE A 109 -3.73 1.11 15.46
CA ILE A 109 -3.95 -0.24 15.98
C ILE A 109 -4.37 -0.20 17.46
N ASN A 110 -3.82 0.71 18.24
CA ASN A 110 -4.15 0.87 19.65
C ASN A 110 -5.53 1.50 19.91
N MET A 111 -6.13 2.17 18.94
CA MET A 111 -7.51 2.65 19.03
C MET A 111 -8.51 1.49 19.20
N ASN A 112 -8.12 0.29 18.78
CA ASN A 112 -8.83 -0.97 19.00
C ASN A 112 -10.31 -0.90 18.66
N TYR A 113 -10.63 -0.40 17.48
CA TYR A 113 -11.96 -0.53 16.93
C TYR A 113 -12.38 -2.00 16.92
N GLU A 114 -13.69 -2.24 17.02
CA GLU A 114 -14.26 -3.58 17.20
C GLU A 114 -13.73 -4.59 16.18
N GLY A 115 -13.04 -5.63 16.68
CA GLY A 115 -12.46 -6.71 15.89
C GLY A 115 -11.13 -6.40 15.21
N LEU A 116 -10.63 -5.18 15.24
CA LEU A 116 -9.38 -4.81 14.51
C LEU A 116 -8.17 -5.64 14.94
N LYS A 117 -7.99 -5.88 16.25
CA LYS A 117 -6.86 -6.68 16.74
C LYS A 117 -6.93 -8.14 16.32
N ASP A 118 -8.14 -8.70 16.30
CA ASP A 118 -8.35 -10.09 15.88
C ASP A 118 -8.06 -10.23 14.38
N ASP A 119 -8.48 -9.27 13.56
CA ASP A 119 -8.17 -9.23 12.14
C ASP A 119 -6.66 -9.12 11.89
N ILE A 120 -5.95 -8.26 12.62
CA ILE A 120 -4.49 -8.13 12.50
C ILE A 120 -3.80 -9.44 12.90
N ILE A 121 -4.22 -10.08 13.99
CA ILE A 121 -3.68 -11.38 14.41
C ILE A 121 -3.94 -12.45 13.33
N SER A 122 -5.14 -12.45 12.75
CA SER A 122 -5.47 -13.37 11.64
C SER A 122 -4.54 -13.14 10.44
N MET A 123 -4.33 -11.86 10.05
CA MET A 123 -3.43 -11.52 8.94
C MET A 123 -1.96 -11.88 9.22
N LEU A 124 -1.48 -11.73 10.46
CA LEU A 124 -0.15 -12.18 10.88
C LEU A 124 0.01 -13.70 10.78
N ALA A 125 -1.09 -14.44 10.91
CA ALA A 125 -1.12 -15.90 10.69
C ALA A 125 -1.31 -16.29 9.20
N GLY A 126 -1.27 -15.32 8.28
CA GLY A 126 -1.44 -15.54 6.84
C GLY A 126 -2.90 -15.51 6.37
N GLY A 127 -3.82 -15.08 7.22
CA GLY A 127 -5.23 -14.89 6.88
C GLY A 127 -5.48 -13.58 6.12
N ARG A 128 -6.75 -13.34 5.83
CA ARG A 128 -7.27 -12.13 5.20
C ARG A 128 -8.46 -11.61 6.01
N CYS A 129 -8.76 -10.32 5.90
CA CYS A 129 -9.95 -9.75 6.49
C CYS A 129 -10.68 -8.86 5.48
N THR A 130 -12.00 -8.79 5.62
CA THR A 130 -12.83 -7.93 4.79
C THR A 130 -12.66 -6.47 5.19
N VAL A 131 -12.67 -5.56 4.20
CA VAL A 131 -12.57 -4.12 4.39
C VAL A 131 -13.43 -3.40 3.35
N ASP A 132 -14.16 -2.37 3.78
CA ASP A 132 -14.86 -1.45 2.89
C ASP A 132 -14.16 -0.09 2.85
N PRO A 133 -13.36 0.21 1.81
CA PRO A 133 -12.65 1.47 1.71
C PRO A 133 -13.52 2.65 1.25
N THR A 134 -14.77 2.42 0.84
CA THR A 134 -15.61 3.44 0.18
C THR A 134 -16.01 4.60 1.11
N GLY A 135 -16.10 4.34 2.42
CA GLY A 135 -16.41 5.34 3.43
C GLY A 135 -15.26 6.27 3.80
N PHE A 136 -14.03 5.89 3.49
CA PHE A 136 -12.85 6.64 3.91
C PHE A 136 -12.71 7.98 3.18
N ARG A 137 -12.57 9.06 3.93
CA ARG A 137 -12.52 10.45 3.41
C ARG A 137 -11.11 10.96 3.15
N ASN A 138 -10.11 10.08 3.12
CA ASN A 138 -8.68 10.43 2.97
C ASN A 138 -8.20 11.40 4.07
N ASP A 139 -8.77 11.32 5.26
CA ASP A 139 -8.49 12.18 6.41
C ASP A 139 -8.05 11.34 7.61
N MET A 140 -6.76 11.33 7.87
CA MET A 140 -6.19 10.60 9.02
C MET A 140 -6.69 11.14 10.38
N SER A 141 -7.21 12.37 10.44
CA SER A 141 -7.78 12.93 11.66
C SER A 141 -9.26 12.54 11.88
N ALA A 142 -9.88 11.91 10.90
CA ALA A 142 -11.29 11.50 10.91
C ALA A 142 -11.44 9.99 10.77
N VAL A 143 -10.52 9.22 11.35
CA VAL A 143 -10.58 7.76 11.43
C VAL A 143 -11.56 7.40 12.55
N GLU A 144 -12.70 6.81 12.20
CA GLU A 144 -13.81 6.54 13.11
C GLU A 144 -14.20 5.06 13.16
N SER A 145 -13.65 4.23 12.27
CA SER A 145 -14.02 2.81 12.14
C SER A 145 -12.80 1.91 11.91
N LYS A 146 -13.01 0.59 12.04
CA LYS A 146 -12.04 -0.43 11.66
C LYS A 146 -11.66 -0.30 10.17
N ASP A 147 -12.67 -0.12 9.32
CA ASP A 147 -12.45 -0.02 7.87
C ASP A 147 -11.62 1.21 7.49
N ASP A 148 -11.79 2.33 8.20
CA ASP A 148 -10.94 3.50 8.01
C ASP A 148 -9.48 3.19 8.36
N VAL A 149 -9.22 2.49 9.49
CA VAL A 149 -7.87 2.10 9.87
C VAL A 149 -7.25 1.19 8.82
N LEU A 150 -7.97 0.13 8.41
CA LEU A 150 -7.48 -0.81 7.40
C LEU A 150 -7.20 -0.09 6.07
N THR A 151 -8.07 0.84 5.68
CA THR A 151 -7.90 1.64 4.45
C THR A 151 -6.67 2.55 4.53
N VAL A 152 -6.42 3.18 5.68
CA VAL A 152 -5.17 3.93 5.92
C VAL A 152 -3.96 3.01 5.77
N LEU A 153 -4.00 1.81 6.35
CA LEU A 153 -2.90 0.84 6.26
C LEU A 153 -2.64 0.37 4.83
N ILE A 154 -3.70 0.24 4.01
CA ILE A 154 -3.57 -0.07 2.58
C ILE A 154 -2.87 1.09 1.84
N HIS A 155 -3.32 2.32 2.04
CA HIS A 155 -2.70 3.49 1.40
C HIS A 155 -1.26 3.72 1.82
N LEU A 156 -0.93 3.43 3.06
CA LEU A 156 0.44 3.51 3.57
C LEU A 156 1.32 2.32 3.12
N GLY A 157 0.73 1.29 2.51
CA GLY A 157 1.44 0.11 2.01
C GLY A 157 1.75 -0.95 3.06
N TYR A 158 1.14 -0.90 4.26
CA TYR A 158 1.23 -1.99 5.25
C TYR A 158 0.35 -3.18 4.88
N LEU A 159 -0.72 -2.95 4.14
CA LEU A 159 -1.60 -4.00 3.67
C LEU A 159 -1.73 -3.95 2.14
N SER A 160 -1.90 -5.12 1.55
CA SER A 160 -2.37 -5.27 0.19
C SER A 160 -3.89 -5.36 0.18
N TYR A 161 -4.52 -4.97 -0.92
CA TYR A 161 -5.97 -4.96 -1.09
C TYR A 161 -6.39 -5.72 -2.35
N ASN A 162 -7.31 -6.67 -2.19
CA ASN A 162 -7.99 -7.36 -3.26
C ASN A 162 -9.39 -6.76 -3.43
N TRP A 163 -9.58 -5.96 -4.44
CA TRP A 163 -10.85 -5.26 -4.67
C TRP A 163 -11.99 -6.22 -5.11
N GLN A 164 -11.68 -7.37 -5.73
CA GLN A 164 -12.68 -8.33 -6.18
C GLN A 164 -13.37 -9.01 -5.00
N GLU A 165 -12.60 -9.32 -3.96
CA GLU A 165 -13.08 -9.98 -2.75
C GLU A 165 -13.35 -8.99 -1.60
N ASN A 166 -12.99 -7.71 -1.76
CA ASN A 166 -12.99 -6.70 -0.70
C ASN A 166 -12.22 -7.16 0.53
N GLU A 167 -11.03 -7.71 0.33
CA GLU A 167 -10.16 -8.23 1.38
C GLU A 167 -8.81 -7.53 1.41
N CYS A 168 -8.26 -7.39 2.61
CA CYS A 168 -6.89 -6.96 2.80
C CYS A 168 -6.07 -8.02 3.55
N TYR A 169 -4.74 -7.97 3.36
CA TYR A 169 -3.80 -8.92 3.93
C TYR A 169 -2.38 -8.33 3.99
N ILE A 170 -1.51 -8.92 4.81
CA ILE A 170 -0.08 -8.59 4.87
C ILE A 170 0.60 -9.15 3.61
N PRO A 171 1.23 -8.32 2.77
CA PRO A 171 1.70 -8.75 1.46
C PRO A 171 2.94 -9.64 1.49
N ASN A 172 3.85 -9.44 2.45
CA ASN A 172 5.17 -10.06 2.42
C ASN A 172 5.85 -10.09 3.80
N LEU A 173 7.11 -10.53 3.84
CA LEU A 173 7.89 -10.63 5.08
C LEU A 173 8.45 -9.30 5.60
N GLU A 174 8.45 -8.24 4.80
CA GLU A 174 8.99 -6.95 5.21
C GLU A 174 8.08 -6.26 6.22
N VAL A 175 6.77 -6.38 6.01
CA VAL A 175 5.72 -5.82 6.84
C VAL A 175 5.44 -6.73 8.03
#